data_7244da549b7baf3fe46b4e0683e4a49c
#
_entry.id   7244da549b7baf3fe46b4e0683e4a49c
#
_cell.length_a   1.000
_cell.length_b   1.000
_cell.length_c   1.000
_cell.angle_alpha   90.00
_cell.angle_beta   90.00
_cell.angle_gamma   90.00
#
_symmetry.space_group_name_H-M   'P 1'
#
loop_
_entity.id
_entity.type
_entity.pdbx_description
1 polymer ?
#
loop_
_entity_poly.entity_id
_entity_poly.type
_entity_poly.pdbx_seq_one_letter_code
_entity_poly.pdbx_strand_id
1 'polypeptide(L)'
;MKQKSWLFDFVLLGIVWGCSFIFIKLGLEFLTPAGVAFGRVFLGATTLLLIARVKNISLPKGLRTWFILWVVSLLLNVIPGFLFAYAETKVTSILAGIINACTPFATLIFIFLLSKDEKPKSFQIQGLLIGALGVGVVLGIWSGLGSGSTSGVIALFFAISCYGLSFPIIKRFLMPLNLKPESLAAGQLTSGAITLLPFFIIHGINKYDARPIAYAGMLALGIFGSGVAYIWNFRIVAAAGSAIASSVTYLTPVVAVLVGWIFLGEKITWNEPIGALIVIFGAALAQGRFKSSKQLA
;
A
#
# COMPACT_ATOMS: atom_id res chain seq x y z
N MET A 1 -12.04 20.58 -7.56
CA MET A 1 -12.57 19.73 -6.47
C MET A 1 -12.15 20.31 -5.15
N LYS A 2 -13.10 20.52 -4.21
CA LYS A 2 -12.85 21.19 -2.92
C LYS A 2 -11.80 20.43 -2.10
N GLN A 3 -10.85 21.13 -1.53
CA GLN A 3 -9.71 20.65 -0.71
C GLN A 3 -10.08 19.69 0.45
N LYS A 4 -11.35 19.60 0.83
CA LYS A 4 -11.85 18.72 1.90
C LYS A 4 -12.18 17.27 1.47
N SER A 5 -12.31 17.00 0.17
CA SER A 5 -12.76 15.68 -0.33
C SER A 5 -11.67 14.60 -0.25
N TRP A 6 -10.42 14.92 -0.60
CA TRP A 6 -9.35 13.92 -0.61
C TRP A 6 -8.87 13.51 0.79
N LEU A 7 -9.06 14.35 1.82
CA LEU A 7 -8.67 14.01 3.19
C LEU A 7 -9.52 12.87 3.76
N PHE A 8 -10.80 12.84 3.42
CA PHE A 8 -11.68 11.73 3.79
C PHE A 8 -11.24 10.43 3.12
N ASP A 9 -10.99 10.46 1.81
CA ASP A 9 -10.45 9.33 1.05
C ASP A 9 -9.11 8.85 1.65
N PHE A 10 -8.25 9.78 2.10
CA PHE A 10 -6.96 9.49 2.71
C PHE A 10 -7.09 8.73 4.04
N VAL A 11 -7.98 9.17 4.92
CA VAL A 11 -8.22 8.50 6.21
C VAL A 11 -8.82 7.11 6.01
N LEU A 12 -9.85 7.00 5.16
CA LEU A 12 -10.46 5.71 4.84
C LEU A 12 -9.46 4.73 4.22
N LEU A 13 -8.65 5.21 3.29
CA LEU A 13 -7.61 4.40 2.66
C LEU A 13 -6.58 3.90 3.69
N GLY A 14 -6.16 4.77 4.61
CA GLY A 14 -5.23 4.41 5.67
C GLY A 14 -5.78 3.33 6.61
N ILE A 15 -7.05 3.43 6.99
CA ILE A 15 -7.74 2.42 7.81
C ILE A 15 -7.81 1.09 7.06
N VAL A 16 -8.31 1.11 5.83
CA VAL A 16 -8.52 -0.12 5.03
C VAL A 16 -7.19 -0.81 4.72
N TRP A 17 -6.15 -0.05 4.38
CA TRP A 17 -4.83 -0.62 4.15
C TRP A 17 -4.17 -1.11 5.45
N GLY A 18 -4.39 -0.45 6.59
CA GLY A 18 -3.95 -0.94 7.89
C GLY A 18 -4.59 -2.28 8.28
N CYS A 19 -5.89 -2.44 8.01
CA CYS A 19 -6.59 -3.72 8.20
C CYS A 19 -6.15 -4.81 7.21
N SER A 20 -5.54 -4.45 6.08
CA SER A 20 -5.16 -5.43 5.05
C SER A 20 -4.18 -6.48 5.56
N PHE A 21 -3.35 -6.17 6.53
CA PHE A 21 -2.37 -7.11 7.11
C PHE A 21 -3.06 -8.28 7.83
N ILE A 22 -4.12 -8.03 8.62
CA ILE A 22 -4.89 -9.13 9.22
C ILE A 22 -5.60 -9.95 8.14
N PHE A 23 -6.12 -9.30 7.10
CA PHE A 23 -6.79 -10.01 6.02
C PHE A 23 -5.82 -10.88 5.20
N ILE A 24 -4.57 -10.46 5.02
CA ILE A 24 -3.50 -11.28 4.41
C ILE A 24 -3.24 -12.51 5.29
N LYS A 25 -3.07 -12.34 6.60
CA LYS A 25 -2.89 -13.46 7.56
C LYS A 25 -4.04 -14.47 7.46
N LEU A 26 -5.28 -13.98 7.46
CA LEU A 26 -6.46 -14.84 7.30
C LEU A 26 -6.46 -15.55 5.95
N GLY A 27 -6.13 -14.86 4.86
CA GLY A 27 -6.01 -15.46 3.53
C GLY A 27 -4.97 -16.58 3.46
N LEU A 28 -3.85 -16.43 4.18
CA LEU A 28 -2.78 -17.44 4.26
C LEU A 28 -3.20 -18.73 4.98
N GLU A 29 -4.37 -18.77 5.65
CA GLU A 29 -4.89 -20.01 6.22
C GLU A 29 -5.23 -21.05 5.15
N PHE A 30 -5.62 -20.64 3.94
CA PHE A 30 -6.05 -21.55 2.88
C PHE A 30 -5.38 -21.27 1.53
N LEU A 31 -4.75 -20.12 1.34
CA LEU A 31 -4.04 -19.74 0.13
C LEU A 31 -2.53 -19.68 0.37
N THR A 32 -1.77 -19.93 -0.67
CA THR A 32 -0.34 -19.59 -0.70
C THR A 32 -0.15 -18.06 -0.81
N PRO A 33 1.07 -17.54 -0.62
CA PRO A 33 1.34 -16.12 -0.90
C PRO A 33 0.92 -15.68 -2.31
N ALA A 34 1.12 -16.52 -3.33
CA ALA A 34 0.67 -16.26 -4.70
C ALA A 34 -0.86 -16.26 -4.80
N GLY A 35 -1.51 -17.17 -4.06
CA GLY A 35 -2.97 -17.24 -3.97
C GLY A 35 -3.58 -16.00 -3.32
N VAL A 36 -3.01 -15.51 -2.23
CA VAL A 36 -3.46 -14.26 -1.58
C VAL A 36 -3.26 -13.07 -2.50
N ALA A 37 -2.10 -12.96 -3.17
CA ALA A 37 -1.82 -11.91 -4.13
C ALA A 37 -2.81 -11.91 -5.30
N PHE A 38 -3.09 -13.08 -5.88
CA PHE A 38 -4.08 -13.22 -6.95
C PHE A 38 -5.49 -12.88 -6.45
N GLY A 39 -5.92 -13.50 -5.34
CA GLY A 39 -7.28 -13.36 -4.83
C GLY A 39 -7.65 -11.90 -4.53
N ARG A 40 -6.73 -11.14 -3.88
CA ARG A 40 -6.97 -9.72 -3.59
C ARG A 40 -7.10 -8.88 -4.88
N VAL A 41 -6.29 -9.14 -5.88
CA VAL A 41 -6.28 -8.40 -7.14
C VAL A 41 -7.47 -8.79 -8.01
N PHE A 42 -7.80 -10.08 -8.07
CA PHE A 42 -8.94 -10.62 -8.84
C PHE A 42 -10.28 -10.10 -8.29
N LEU A 43 -10.50 -10.23 -6.98
CA LEU A 43 -11.72 -9.72 -6.35
C LEU A 43 -11.82 -8.20 -6.48
N GLY A 44 -10.69 -7.48 -6.35
CA GLY A 44 -10.63 -6.04 -6.58
C GLY A 44 -10.96 -5.67 -8.02
N ALA A 45 -10.38 -6.36 -9.00
CA ALA A 45 -10.67 -6.16 -10.43
C ALA A 45 -12.14 -6.40 -10.74
N THR A 46 -12.72 -7.51 -10.26
CA THR A 46 -14.13 -7.84 -10.42
C THR A 46 -15.02 -6.74 -9.83
N THR A 47 -14.71 -6.30 -8.61
CA THR A 47 -15.45 -5.20 -7.95
C THR A 47 -15.42 -3.92 -8.79
N LEU A 48 -14.24 -3.54 -9.32
CA LEU A 48 -14.09 -2.32 -10.10
C LEU A 48 -14.74 -2.41 -11.49
N LEU A 49 -14.68 -3.58 -12.13
CA LEU A 49 -15.38 -3.82 -13.39
C LEU A 49 -16.90 -3.73 -13.20
N LEU A 50 -17.44 -4.27 -12.12
CA LEU A 50 -18.85 -4.12 -11.76
C LEU A 50 -19.22 -2.66 -11.50
N ILE A 51 -18.42 -1.92 -10.73
CA ILE A 51 -18.62 -0.48 -10.49
C ILE A 51 -18.58 0.29 -11.83
N ALA A 52 -17.61 0.01 -12.69
CA ALA A 52 -17.48 0.66 -13.99
C ALA A 52 -18.72 0.39 -14.88
N ARG A 53 -19.21 -0.85 -14.89
CA ARG A 53 -20.42 -1.23 -15.64
C ARG A 53 -21.68 -0.49 -15.11
N VAL A 54 -21.90 -0.51 -13.78
CA VAL A 54 -23.07 0.13 -13.17
C VAL A 54 -23.04 1.65 -13.36
N LYS A 55 -21.87 2.27 -13.28
CA LYS A 55 -21.70 3.72 -13.45
C LYS A 55 -21.50 4.15 -14.91
N ASN A 56 -21.59 3.24 -15.87
CA ASN A 56 -21.31 3.51 -17.31
C ASN A 56 -19.95 4.21 -17.52
N ILE A 57 -18.91 3.71 -16.85
CA ILE A 57 -17.55 4.24 -16.98
C ILE A 57 -16.80 3.40 -18.00
N SER A 58 -16.28 4.04 -19.05
CA SER A 58 -15.46 3.38 -20.04
C SER A 58 -14.10 2.97 -19.47
N LEU A 59 -13.64 1.77 -19.83
CA LEU A 59 -12.29 1.32 -19.52
C LEU A 59 -11.25 2.10 -20.33
N PRO A 60 -9.98 2.13 -19.87
CA PRO A 60 -8.91 2.80 -20.63
C PRO A 60 -8.78 2.23 -22.03
N LYS A 61 -8.47 3.09 -23.00
CA LYS A 61 -8.27 2.70 -24.41
C LYS A 61 -6.79 2.85 -24.77
N GLY A 62 -6.35 2.05 -25.75
CA GLY A 62 -5.00 2.11 -26.32
C GLY A 62 -3.96 1.27 -25.60
N LEU A 63 -3.11 0.61 -26.38
CA LEU A 63 -2.10 -0.35 -25.91
C LEU A 63 -1.08 0.29 -24.95
N ARG A 64 -0.69 1.55 -25.24
CA ARG A 64 0.25 2.30 -24.41
C ARG A 64 -0.31 2.53 -22.99
N THR A 65 -1.58 2.88 -22.87
CA THR A 65 -2.23 3.09 -21.56
C THR A 65 -2.29 1.78 -20.78
N TRP A 66 -2.67 0.68 -21.42
CA TRP A 66 -2.70 -0.64 -20.80
C TRP A 66 -1.32 -1.12 -20.38
N PHE A 67 -0.27 -0.86 -21.19
CA PHE A 67 1.10 -1.17 -20.81
C PHE A 67 1.54 -0.40 -19.54
N ILE A 68 1.23 0.90 -19.46
CA ILE A 68 1.55 1.70 -18.25
C ILE A 68 0.77 1.17 -17.05
N LEU A 69 -0.51 0.86 -17.20
CA LEU A 69 -1.33 0.27 -16.14
C LEU A 69 -0.80 -1.08 -15.69
N TRP A 70 -0.31 -1.89 -16.62
CA TRP A 70 0.34 -3.16 -16.31
C TRP A 70 1.64 -2.95 -15.49
N VAL A 71 2.52 -2.03 -15.89
CA VAL A 71 3.72 -1.68 -15.12
C VAL A 71 3.37 -1.18 -13.72
N VAL A 72 2.37 -0.30 -13.62
CA VAL A 72 1.88 0.18 -12.32
C VAL A 72 1.31 -0.97 -11.50
N SER A 73 0.60 -1.91 -12.12
CA SER A 73 0.07 -3.09 -11.45
C SER A 73 1.17 -4.03 -10.94
N LEU A 74 2.24 -4.22 -11.72
CA LEU A 74 3.42 -4.97 -11.25
C LEU A 74 4.00 -4.35 -9.98
N LEU A 75 4.13 -3.02 -9.95
CA LEU A 75 4.75 -2.28 -8.85
C LEU A 75 3.83 -2.06 -7.63
N LEU A 76 2.51 -2.03 -7.81
CA LEU A 76 1.56 -1.79 -6.71
C LEU A 76 0.80 -3.04 -6.26
N ASN A 77 0.69 -4.05 -7.11
CA ASN A 77 -0.21 -5.17 -6.82
C ASN A 77 0.49 -6.52 -6.90
N VAL A 78 1.16 -6.83 -8.01
CA VAL A 78 1.68 -8.16 -8.28
C VAL A 78 2.88 -8.47 -7.39
N ILE A 79 3.96 -7.71 -7.54
CA ILE A 79 5.21 -7.93 -6.80
C ILE A 79 5.00 -7.67 -5.30
N PRO A 80 4.52 -6.49 -4.87
CA PRO A 80 4.31 -6.25 -3.44
C PRO A 80 3.25 -7.16 -2.83
N GLY A 81 2.17 -7.47 -3.56
CA GLY A 81 1.13 -8.36 -3.07
C GLY A 81 1.65 -9.74 -2.70
N PHE A 82 2.53 -10.31 -3.54
CA PHE A 82 3.21 -11.56 -3.26
C PHE A 82 4.21 -11.40 -2.10
N LEU A 83 5.03 -10.36 -2.12
CA LEU A 83 6.11 -10.15 -1.13
C LEU A 83 5.56 -9.89 0.27
N PHE A 84 4.48 -9.12 0.42
CA PHE A 84 3.81 -8.91 1.71
C PHE A 84 3.22 -10.23 2.22
N ALA A 85 2.51 -10.98 1.38
CA ALA A 85 1.95 -12.26 1.78
C ALA A 85 3.07 -13.28 2.14
N TYR A 86 4.17 -13.31 1.39
CA TYR A 86 5.34 -14.12 1.73
C TYR A 86 5.98 -13.68 3.06
N ALA A 87 6.16 -12.38 3.25
CA ALA A 87 6.75 -11.86 4.47
C ALA A 87 5.89 -12.21 5.70
N GLU A 88 4.58 -12.09 5.61
CA GLU A 88 3.65 -12.40 6.71
C GLU A 88 3.59 -13.89 7.06
N THR A 89 4.17 -14.79 6.28
CA THR A 89 4.45 -16.17 6.74
C THR A 89 5.63 -16.24 7.71
N LYS A 90 6.44 -15.18 7.84
CA LYS A 90 7.72 -15.15 8.56
C LYS A 90 7.84 -14.05 9.59
N VAL A 91 6.99 -13.04 9.52
CA VAL A 91 6.96 -11.89 10.44
C VAL A 91 5.53 -11.61 10.89
N THR A 92 5.37 -10.77 11.93
CA THR A 92 4.05 -10.36 12.42
C THR A 92 3.40 -9.35 11.46
N SER A 93 2.06 -9.27 11.48
CA SER A 93 1.31 -8.26 10.75
C SER A 93 1.63 -6.84 11.22
N ILE A 94 1.93 -6.69 12.52
CA ILE A 94 2.40 -5.42 13.12
C ILE A 94 3.69 -4.98 12.43
N LEU A 95 4.71 -5.84 12.36
CA LEU A 95 5.99 -5.50 11.73
C LEU A 95 5.84 -5.20 10.24
N ALA A 96 5.02 -5.96 9.51
CA ALA A 96 4.73 -5.70 8.11
C ALA A 96 4.08 -4.32 7.91
N GLY A 97 3.10 -3.96 8.74
CA GLY A 97 2.42 -2.66 8.72
C GLY A 97 3.38 -1.50 9.01
N ILE A 98 4.32 -1.69 9.92
CA ILE A 98 5.29 -0.66 10.30
C ILE A 98 6.33 -0.45 9.20
N ILE A 99 6.88 -1.52 8.61
CA ILE A 99 7.80 -1.40 7.47
C ILE A 99 7.08 -0.77 6.28
N ASN A 100 5.80 -1.07 6.07
CA ASN A 100 5.01 -0.42 5.04
C ASN A 100 4.94 1.12 5.19
N ALA A 101 5.01 1.64 6.40
CA ALA A 101 5.09 3.08 6.65
C ALA A 101 6.37 3.74 6.11
N CYS A 102 7.38 2.97 5.70
CA CYS A 102 8.56 3.50 5.03
C CYS A 102 8.32 3.80 3.54
N THR A 103 7.16 3.46 2.99
CA THR A 103 6.82 3.72 1.57
C THR A 103 7.05 5.17 1.14
N PRO A 104 6.68 6.22 1.91
CA PRO A 104 6.95 7.60 1.50
C PRO A 104 8.43 7.93 1.36
N PHE A 105 9.31 7.25 2.10
CA PHE A 105 10.76 7.43 1.96
C PHE A 105 11.22 6.90 0.60
N ALA A 106 10.81 5.68 0.26
CA ALA A 106 11.07 5.13 -1.06
C ALA A 106 10.48 6.03 -2.16
N THR A 107 9.26 6.55 -1.97
CA THR A 107 8.62 7.46 -2.93
C THR A 107 9.44 8.73 -3.13
N LEU A 108 9.95 9.37 -2.07
CA LEU A 108 10.76 10.59 -2.20
C LEU A 108 12.10 10.32 -2.88
N ILE A 109 12.75 9.20 -2.62
CA ILE A 109 13.97 8.79 -3.33
C ILE A 109 13.68 8.70 -4.83
N PHE A 110 12.59 8.03 -5.23
CA PHE A 110 12.24 7.88 -6.63
C PHE A 110 11.72 9.17 -7.27
N ILE A 111 11.05 10.07 -6.53
CA ILE A 111 10.73 11.40 -7.02
C ILE A 111 12.03 12.16 -7.33
N PHE A 112 13.00 12.14 -6.43
CA PHE A 112 14.29 12.80 -6.63
C PHE A 112 15.05 12.25 -7.85
N LEU A 113 15.01 10.93 -8.06
CA LEU A 113 15.73 10.28 -9.18
C LEU A 113 15.02 10.45 -10.52
N LEU A 114 13.68 10.49 -10.55
CA LEU A 114 12.89 10.42 -11.78
C LEU A 114 12.22 11.72 -12.18
N SER A 115 12.01 12.65 -11.23
CA SER A 115 11.26 13.90 -11.47
C SER A 115 12.21 15.07 -11.44
N LYS A 116 12.54 15.63 -12.61
CA LYS A 116 13.37 16.84 -12.69
C LYS A 116 12.64 18.08 -12.11
N ASP A 117 11.31 18.05 -12.08
CA ASP A 117 10.44 19.16 -11.72
C ASP A 117 10.01 19.16 -10.24
N GLU A 118 10.23 18.04 -9.51
CA GLU A 118 9.89 17.91 -8.10
C GLU A 118 11.16 17.72 -7.25
N LYS A 119 11.78 18.83 -6.83
CA LYS A 119 12.91 18.73 -5.88
C LYS A 119 12.37 18.60 -4.44
N PRO A 120 12.81 17.60 -3.66
CA PRO A 120 12.43 17.51 -2.26
C PRO A 120 12.84 18.77 -1.49
N LYS A 121 11.90 19.34 -0.74
CA LYS A 121 12.18 20.49 0.13
C LYS A 121 12.92 20.01 1.39
N SER A 122 13.69 20.88 2.03
CA SER A 122 14.49 20.55 3.23
C SER A 122 13.67 19.86 4.34
N PHE A 123 12.45 20.32 4.60
CA PHE A 123 11.56 19.74 5.61
C PHE A 123 11.10 18.31 5.25
N GLN A 124 11.02 17.98 3.97
CA GLN A 124 10.70 16.61 3.51
C GLN A 124 11.86 15.67 3.84
N ILE A 125 13.09 16.12 3.58
CA ILE A 125 14.31 15.35 3.93
C ILE A 125 14.41 15.16 5.46
N GLN A 126 14.15 16.22 6.25
CA GLN A 126 14.15 16.12 7.71
C GLN A 126 13.09 15.14 8.21
N GLY A 127 11.86 15.23 7.68
CA GLY A 127 10.79 14.29 7.99
C GLY A 127 11.15 12.83 7.64
N LEU A 128 11.85 12.63 6.52
CA LEU A 128 12.41 11.36 6.12
C LEU A 128 13.37 10.78 7.17
N LEU A 129 14.37 11.56 7.55
CA LEU A 129 15.38 11.11 8.51
C LEU A 129 14.74 10.75 9.85
N ILE A 130 13.82 11.58 10.34
CA ILE A 130 13.08 11.31 11.59
C ILE A 130 12.25 10.03 11.45
N GLY A 131 11.56 9.85 10.33
CA GLY A 131 10.78 8.63 10.10
C GLY A 131 11.66 7.38 10.01
N ALA A 132 12.83 7.46 9.37
CA ALA A 132 13.81 6.37 9.32
C ALA A 132 14.32 5.99 10.71
N LEU A 133 14.57 6.98 11.59
CA LEU A 133 14.88 6.72 13.00
C LEU A 133 13.73 6.01 13.71
N GLY A 134 12.48 6.45 13.46
CA GLY A 134 11.28 5.79 14.01
C GLY A 134 11.18 4.32 13.59
N VAL A 135 11.47 4.00 12.34
CA VAL A 135 11.53 2.61 11.86
C VAL A 135 12.62 1.82 12.59
N GLY A 136 13.81 2.39 12.78
CA GLY A 136 14.85 1.78 13.56
C GLY A 136 14.42 1.45 14.99
N VAL A 137 13.67 2.37 15.62
CA VAL A 137 13.08 2.15 16.97
C VAL A 137 12.08 0.99 16.92
N VAL A 138 11.17 0.98 15.96
CA VAL A 138 10.20 -0.12 15.82
C VAL A 138 10.88 -1.47 15.64
N LEU A 139 11.89 -1.54 14.79
CA LEU A 139 12.62 -2.77 14.52
C LEU A 139 13.46 -3.23 15.73
N GLY A 140 13.59 -2.38 16.76
CA GLY A 140 14.42 -2.71 17.92
C GLY A 140 15.87 -3.02 17.51
N ILE A 141 16.47 -2.20 16.62
CA ILE A 141 17.78 -2.48 16.00
C ILE A 141 18.90 -2.78 17.02
N TRP A 142 18.75 -2.32 18.24
CA TRP A 142 19.70 -2.57 19.35
C TRP A 142 19.61 -3.99 19.94
N SER A 143 18.49 -4.70 19.74
CA SER A 143 18.30 -6.09 20.20
C SER A 143 18.45 -7.12 19.08
N GLY A 144 18.96 -6.69 17.92
CA GLY A 144 18.94 -7.47 16.69
C GLY A 144 17.58 -7.39 15.99
N LEU A 145 17.46 -7.97 14.80
CA LEU A 145 16.21 -7.92 14.00
C LEU A 145 15.05 -8.75 14.62
N GLY A 146 15.07 -8.98 15.93
CA GLY A 146 14.02 -9.69 16.66
C GLY A 146 13.77 -11.12 16.16
N SER A 147 12.64 -11.69 16.49
CA SER A 147 12.20 -13.02 16.03
C SER A 147 11.78 -13.06 14.56
N GLY A 148 11.87 -11.94 13.84
CA GLY A 148 11.51 -11.86 12.43
C GLY A 148 12.59 -12.43 11.52
N SER A 149 12.20 -13.26 10.55
CA SER A 149 13.10 -13.77 9.53
C SER A 149 13.66 -12.64 8.68
N THR A 150 14.99 -12.56 8.56
CA THR A 150 15.69 -11.59 7.69
C THR A 150 15.12 -11.60 6.26
N SER A 151 14.75 -12.77 5.73
CA SER A 151 14.16 -12.87 4.39
C SER A 151 12.77 -12.21 4.30
N GLY A 152 11.98 -12.25 5.38
CA GLY A 152 10.70 -11.55 5.45
C GLY A 152 10.88 -10.03 5.44
N VAL A 153 11.83 -9.53 6.23
CA VAL A 153 12.16 -8.09 6.29
C VAL A 153 12.69 -7.58 4.93
N ILE A 154 13.59 -8.32 4.29
CA ILE A 154 14.11 -7.98 2.95
C ILE A 154 12.97 -7.93 1.93
N ALA A 155 12.05 -8.90 1.95
CA ALA A 155 10.89 -8.92 1.06
C ALA A 155 10.01 -7.67 1.25
N LEU A 156 9.79 -7.23 2.49
CA LEU A 156 9.04 -6.01 2.78
C LEU A 156 9.74 -4.75 2.24
N PHE A 157 11.06 -4.62 2.44
CA PHE A 157 11.81 -3.47 1.90
C PHE A 157 11.79 -3.44 0.37
N PHE A 158 11.84 -4.59 -0.28
CA PHE A 158 11.69 -4.65 -1.74
C PHE A 158 10.28 -4.27 -2.18
N ALA A 159 9.26 -4.73 -1.46
CA ALA A 159 7.86 -4.38 -1.73
C ALA A 159 7.60 -2.87 -1.62
N ILE A 160 8.07 -2.22 -0.55
CA ILE A 160 7.90 -0.76 -0.39
C ILE A 160 8.70 0.05 -1.41
N SER A 161 9.82 -0.48 -1.90
CA SER A 161 10.57 0.13 -3.01
C SER A 161 9.74 0.11 -4.29
N CYS A 162 9.05 -0.99 -4.60
CA CYS A 162 8.12 -1.07 -5.72
C CYS A 162 6.96 -0.06 -5.54
N TYR A 163 6.37 0.04 -4.35
CA TYR A 163 5.35 1.05 -4.05
C TYR A 163 5.89 2.46 -4.30
N GLY A 164 7.07 2.78 -3.74
CA GLY A 164 7.69 4.10 -3.87
C GLY A 164 7.90 4.51 -5.33
N LEU A 165 8.34 3.57 -6.17
CA LEU A 165 8.55 3.79 -7.61
C LEU A 165 7.24 4.00 -8.36
N SER A 166 6.15 3.35 -7.94
CA SER A 166 4.86 3.41 -8.65
C SER A 166 4.22 4.81 -8.63
N PHE A 167 4.33 5.55 -7.51
CA PHE A 167 3.66 6.85 -7.34
C PHE A 167 4.12 7.92 -8.35
N PRO A 168 5.43 8.16 -8.55
CA PRO A 168 5.88 9.11 -9.57
C PRO A 168 5.52 8.64 -11.00
N ILE A 169 5.50 7.33 -11.27
CA ILE A 169 5.04 6.80 -12.56
C ILE A 169 3.55 7.11 -12.80
N ILE A 170 2.70 6.87 -11.80
CA ILE A 170 1.27 7.21 -11.86
C ILE A 170 1.10 8.70 -12.15
N LYS A 171 1.77 9.56 -11.39
CA LYS A 171 1.65 11.01 -11.55
C LYS A 171 2.09 11.46 -12.93
N ARG A 172 3.22 10.96 -13.41
CA ARG A 172 3.81 11.38 -14.67
C ARG A 172 3.06 10.87 -15.90
N PHE A 173 2.57 9.63 -15.87
CA PHE A 173 2.08 8.96 -17.07
C PHE A 173 0.57 8.71 -17.10
N LEU A 174 -0.08 8.54 -15.93
CA LEU A 174 -1.50 8.26 -15.87
C LEU A 174 -2.35 9.51 -15.58
N MET A 175 -1.87 10.41 -14.72
CA MET A 175 -2.65 11.61 -14.38
C MET A 175 -2.91 12.54 -15.58
N PRO A 176 -1.96 12.75 -16.53
CA PRO A 176 -2.22 13.58 -17.71
C PRO A 176 -3.30 13.02 -18.65
N LEU A 177 -3.65 11.74 -18.53
CA LEU A 177 -4.70 11.13 -19.34
C LEU A 177 -6.11 11.60 -18.96
N ASN A 178 -6.28 12.26 -17.82
CA ASN A 178 -7.56 12.74 -17.29
C ASN A 178 -8.67 11.70 -17.25
N LEU A 179 -8.32 10.42 -17.09
CA LEU A 179 -9.27 9.31 -16.97
C LEU A 179 -9.86 9.29 -15.55
N LYS A 180 -11.09 8.76 -15.42
CA LYS A 180 -11.73 8.57 -14.11
C LYS A 180 -10.91 7.62 -13.25
N PRO A 181 -10.78 7.88 -11.93
CA PRO A 181 -10.06 7.00 -11.00
C PRO A 181 -10.53 5.54 -11.04
N GLU A 182 -11.84 5.33 -11.18
CA GLU A 182 -12.44 4.01 -11.31
C GLU A 182 -11.96 3.27 -12.57
N SER A 183 -11.81 3.99 -13.68
CA SER A 183 -11.30 3.45 -14.95
C SER A 183 -9.84 3.03 -14.83
N LEU A 184 -8.99 3.88 -14.24
CA LEU A 184 -7.57 3.61 -14.01
C LEU A 184 -7.38 2.41 -13.07
N ALA A 185 -8.12 2.39 -11.95
CA ALA A 185 -8.05 1.31 -10.97
C ALA A 185 -8.52 -0.02 -11.57
N ALA A 186 -9.61 -0.02 -12.35
CA ALA A 186 -10.11 -1.22 -13.04
C ALA A 186 -9.06 -1.78 -14.01
N GLY A 187 -8.48 -0.94 -14.87
CA GLY A 187 -7.43 -1.36 -15.81
C GLY A 187 -6.17 -1.88 -15.10
N GLN A 188 -5.74 -1.19 -14.04
CA GLN A 188 -4.59 -1.62 -13.23
C GLN A 188 -4.82 -3.00 -12.62
N LEU A 189 -5.91 -3.21 -11.87
CA LEU A 189 -6.16 -4.49 -11.21
C LEU A 189 -6.46 -5.61 -12.19
N THR A 190 -7.14 -5.34 -13.31
CA THR A 190 -7.35 -6.33 -14.36
C THR A 190 -6.03 -6.82 -14.94
N SER A 191 -5.09 -5.92 -15.24
CA SER A 191 -3.75 -6.29 -15.72
C SER A 191 -3.00 -7.16 -14.70
N GLY A 192 -3.09 -6.82 -13.41
CA GLY A 192 -2.48 -7.61 -12.34
C GLY A 192 -3.11 -8.99 -12.16
N ALA A 193 -4.45 -9.07 -12.24
CA ALA A 193 -5.16 -10.35 -12.15
C ALA A 193 -4.77 -11.30 -13.28
N ILE A 194 -4.69 -10.80 -14.51
CA ILE A 194 -4.22 -11.58 -15.67
C ILE A 194 -2.78 -12.06 -15.44
N THR A 195 -1.90 -11.21 -14.93
CA THR A 195 -0.50 -11.56 -14.67
C THR A 195 -0.36 -12.64 -13.58
N LEU A 196 -1.17 -12.57 -12.52
CA LEU A 196 -1.10 -13.52 -11.40
C LEU A 196 -1.85 -14.83 -11.64
N LEU A 197 -2.75 -14.88 -12.62
CA LEU A 197 -3.59 -16.04 -12.91
C LEU A 197 -2.79 -17.33 -13.12
N PRO A 198 -1.71 -17.38 -13.94
CA PRO A 198 -0.92 -18.60 -14.10
C PRO A 198 -0.32 -19.11 -12.78
N PHE A 199 0.18 -18.21 -11.95
CA PHE A 199 0.76 -18.56 -10.64
C PHE A 199 -0.30 -19.10 -9.68
N PHE A 200 -1.51 -18.55 -9.72
CA PHE A 200 -2.64 -19.06 -8.94
C PHE A 200 -3.05 -20.47 -9.37
N ILE A 201 -3.14 -20.73 -10.68
CA ILE A 201 -3.53 -22.05 -11.22
C ILE A 201 -2.52 -23.11 -10.79
N ILE A 202 -1.23 -22.78 -10.80
CA ILE A 202 -0.17 -23.76 -10.49
C ILE A 202 -0.05 -23.98 -8.97
N HIS A 203 -0.05 -22.91 -8.16
CA HIS A 203 0.31 -22.97 -6.74
C HIS A 203 -0.51 -21.99 -5.87
N GLY A 204 -1.77 -21.70 -6.22
CA GLY A 204 -2.56 -20.69 -5.52
C GLY A 204 -3.20 -21.17 -4.21
N ILE A 205 -3.56 -22.44 -4.14
CA ILE A 205 -4.32 -23.02 -3.03
C ILE A 205 -3.40 -23.90 -2.17
N ASN A 206 -3.47 -23.69 -0.85
CA ASN A 206 -2.73 -24.49 0.13
C ASN A 206 -3.61 -25.55 0.78
N LYS A 207 -4.86 -25.21 1.14
CA LYS A 207 -5.86 -26.14 1.68
C LYS A 207 -7.24 -25.73 1.19
N TYR A 208 -8.16 -26.70 1.19
CA TYR A 208 -9.55 -26.47 0.79
C TYR A 208 -10.47 -26.17 1.96
N ASP A 209 -10.00 -26.30 3.21
CA ASP A 209 -10.77 -26.05 4.42
C ASP A 209 -10.08 -24.98 5.27
N ALA A 210 -10.83 -23.92 5.56
CA ALA A 210 -10.41 -22.84 6.43
C ALA A 210 -11.60 -22.30 7.21
N ARG A 211 -11.31 -21.57 8.27
CA ARG A 211 -12.36 -20.94 9.08
C ARG A 211 -13.17 -19.96 8.21
N PRO A 212 -14.51 -19.84 8.40
CA PRO A 212 -15.34 -18.89 7.62
C PRO A 212 -14.82 -17.47 7.63
N ILE A 213 -14.20 -17.04 8.74
CA ILE A 213 -13.59 -15.70 8.87
C ILE A 213 -12.41 -15.49 7.90
N ALA A 214 -11.70 -16.54 7.50
CA ALA A 214 -10.61 -16.46 6.54
C ALA A 214 -11.11 -16.11 5.13
N TYR A 215 -12.22 -16.74 4.71
CA TYR A 215 -12.88 -16.40 3.45
C TYR A 215 -13.44 -14.97 3.46
N ALA A 216 -14.09 -14.56 4.57
CA ALA A 216 -14.57 -13.19 4.75
C ALA A 216 -13.43 -12.17 4.72
N GLY A 217 -12.29 -12.48 5.35
CA GLY A 217 -11.08 -11.66 5.32
C GLY A 217 -10.53 -11.50 3.90
N MET A 218 -10.51 -12.57 3.11
CA MET A 218 -10.06 -12.51 1.72
C MET A 218 -11.01 -11.68 0.83
N LEU A 219 -12.33 -11.79 1.03
CA LEU A 219 -13.31 -10.95 0.37
C LEU A 219 -13.12 -9.47 0.74
N ALA A 220 -12.95 -9.17 2.03
CA ALA A 220 -12.69 -7.82 2.50
C ALA A 220 -11.38 -7.24 1.92
N LEU A 221 -10.30 -8.03 1.89
CA LEU A 221 -9.03 -7.66 1.29
C LEU A 221 -9.17 -7.32 -0.21
N GLY A 222 -9.92 -8.12 -0.94
CA GLY A 222 -10.11 -7.91 -2.37
C GLY A 222 -11.04 -6.73 -2.67
N ILE A 223 -12.23 -6.70 -2.08
CA ILE A 223 -13.26 -5.70 -2.37
C ILE A 223 -12.82 -4.32 -1.86
N PHE A 224 -12.50 -4.22 -0.57
CA PHE A 224 -12.16 -2.94 0.07
C PHE A 224 -10.66 -2.64 -0.03
N GLY A 225 -9.79 -3.57 0.38
CA GLY A 225 -8.34 -3.37 0.44
C GLY A 225 -7.68 -3.21 -0.94
N SER A 226 -8.30 -3.71 -1.98
CA SER A 226 -7.83 -3.55 -3.36
C SER A 226 -8.84 -2.80 -4.24
N GLY A 227 -10.08 -3.24 -4.37
CA GLY A 227 -11.06 -2.61 -5.25
C GLY A 227 -11.28 -1.13 -4.94
N VAL A 228 -12.00 -0.84 -3.88
CA VAL A 228 -12.38 0.53 -3.50
C VAL A 228 -11.15 1.37 -3.12
N ALA A 229 -10.18 0.78 -2.45
CA ALA A 229 -8.95 1.45 -2.02
C ALA A 229 -8.21 2.13 -3.16
N TYR A 230 -8.09 1.48 -4.33
CA TYR A 230 -7.38 2.09 -5.46
C TYR A 230 -8.14 3.23 -6.13
N ILE A 231 -9.47 3.30 -6.03
CA ILE A 231 -10.23 4.49 -6.43
C ILE A 231 -9.78 5.69 -5.57
N TRP A 232 -9.76 5.51 -4.24
CA TRP A 232 -9.33 6.55 -3.31
C TRP A 232 -7.86 6.93 -3.56
N ASN A 233 -6.99 5.95 -3.76
CA ASN A 233 -5.57 6.19 -4.06
C ASN A 233 -5.38 7.07 -5.30
N PHE A 234 -6.02 6.76 -6.42
CA PHE A 234 -5.94 7.58 -7.62
C PHE A 234 -6.52 8.99 -7.42
N ARG A 235 -7.60 9.14 -6.64
CA ARG A 235 -8.16 10.45 -6.28
C ARG A 235 -7.16 11.28 -5.49
N ILE A 236 -6.48 10.68 -4.52
CA ILE A 236 -5.48 11.36 -3.70
C ILE A 236 -4.26 11.76 -4.55
N VAL A 237 -3.75 10.87 -5.41
CA VAL A 237 -2.65 11.19 -6.33
C VAL A 237 -3.02 12.36 -7.25
N ALA A 238 -4.24 12.36 -7.80
CA ALA A 238 -4.73 13.43 -8.66
C ALA A 238 -4.86 14.77 -7.93
N ALA A 239 -5.36 14.75 -6.69
CA ALA A 239 -5.66 15.97 -5.93
C ALA A 239 -4.45 16.55 -5.17
N ALA A 240 -3.57 15.68 -4.65
CA ALA A 240 -2.53 16.04 -3.70
C ALA A 240 -1.11 15.60 -4.10
N GLY A 241 -0.98 14.83 -5.18
CA GLY A 241 0.30 14.37 -5.71
C GLY A 241 0.87 13.13 -5.02
N SER A 242 2.01 12.65 -5.55
CA SER A 242 2.64 11.38 -5.18
C SER A 242 3.09 11.31 -3.72
N ALA A 243 3.74 12.36 -3.23
CA ALA A 243 4.28 12.42 -1.87
C ALA A 243 3.18 12.34 -0.80
N ILE A 244 2.05 13.04 -1.01
CA ILE A 244 0.91 12.98 -0.08
C ILE A 244 0.18 11.65 -0.21
N ALA A 245 -0.01 11.14 -1.42
CA ALA A 245 -0.69 9.85 -1.61
C ALA A 245 0.08 8.70 -0.95
N SER A 246 1.40 8.64 -1.12
CA SER A 246 2.21 7.61 -0.46
C SER A 246 2.18 7.71 1.06
N SER A 247 2.03 8.91 1.62
CA SER A 247 2.01 9.13 3.06
C SER A 247 0.77 8.57 3.77
N VAL A 248 -0.22 8.08 3.03
CA VAL A 248 -1.35 7.33 3.61
C VAL A 248 -0.87 6.11 4.39
N THR A 249 0.24 5.51 3.97
CA THR A 249 0.84 4.36 4.64
C THR A 249 1.35 4.66 6.06
N TYR A 250 1.45 5.93 6.47
CA TYR A 250 1.74 6.29 7.85
C TYR A 250 0.60 6.04 8.84
N LEU A 251 -0.64 5.94 8.33
CA LEU A 251 -1.76 5.53 9.16
C LEU A 251 -1.78 4.02 9.38
N THR A 252 -1.16 3.25 8.49
CA THR A 252 -1.21 1.79 8.53
C THR A 252 -0.59 1.18 9.79
N PRO A 253 0.52 1.64 10.38
CA PRO A 253 1.06 1.07 11.61
C PRO A 253 0.10 1.21 12.79
N VAL A 254 -0.55 2.37 12.92
CA VAL A 254 -1.51 2.59 14.03
C VAL A 254 -2.63 1.58 13.95
N VAL A 255 -3.18 1.40 12.77
CA VAL A 255 -4.27 0.44 12.55
C VAL A 255 -3.76 -1.00 12.67
N ALA A 256 -2.58 -1.32 12.10
CA ALA A 256 -1.99 -2.66 12.16
C ALA A 256 -1.68 -3.09 13.60
N VAL A 257 -1.11 -2.20 14.43
CA VAL A 257 -0.84 -2.47 15.85
C VAL A 257 -2.15 -2.75 16.60
N LEU A 258 -3.16 -1.88 16.44
CA LEU A 258 -4.44 -2.06 17.12
C LEU A 258 -5.13 -3.36 16.69
N VAL A 259 -5.16 -3.63 15.40
CA VAL A 259 -5.84 -4.81 14.84
C VAL A 259 -5.07 -6.09 15.13
N GLY A 260 -3.74 -6.10 14.99
CA GLY A 260 -2.89 -7.24 15.31
C GLY A 260 -2.99 -7.63 16.79
N TRP A 261 -2.97 -6.65 17.68
CA TRP A 261 -3.13 -6.88 19.12
C TRP A 261 -4.52 -7.41 19.48
N ILE A 262 -5.58 -6.73 19.02
CA ILE A 262 -6.96 -7.06 19.42
C ILE A 262 -7.45 -8.38 18.81
N PHE A 263 -7.15 -8.62 17.53
CA PHE A 263 -7.75 -9.73 16.77
C PHE A 263 -6.82 -10.92 16.56
N LEU A 264 -5.49 -10.72 16.54
CA LEU A 264 -4.52 -11.78 16.33
C LEU A 264 -3.79 -12.19 17.62
N GLY A 265 -3.99 -11.46 18.74
CA GLY A 265 -3.27 -11.69 19.99
C GLY A 265 -1.75 -11.46 19.87
N GLU A 266 -1.31 -10.66 18.87
CA GLU A 266 0.09 -10.34 18.68
C GLU A 266 0.59 -9.52 19.89
N LYS A 267 1.78 -9.84 20.38
CA LYS A 267 2.36 -9.12 21.53
C LYS A 267 2.93 -7.80 21.04
N ILE A 268 2.52 -6.72 21.69
CA ILE A 268 3.11 -5.38 21.47
C ILE A 268 4.31 -5.24 22.36
N THR A 269 5.46 -4.90 21.78
CA THR A 269 6.66 -4.49 22.52
C THR A 269 6.70 -2.96 22.63
N TRP A 270 7.36 -2.41 23.65
CA TRP A 270 7.36 -0.97 23.94
C TRP A 270 7.91 -0.11 22.78
N ASN A 271 8.83 -0.66 22.00
CA ASN A 271 9.47 0.00 20.85
C ASN A 271 8.52 0.21 19.66
N GLU A 272 7.51 -0.66 19.46
CA GLU A 272 6.58 -0.56 18.35
C GLU A 272 5.69 0.71 18.42
N PRO A 273 4.96 0.99 19.52
CA PRO A 273 4.17 2.21 19.59
C PRO A 273 5.03 3.49 19.62
N ILE A 274 6.18 3.48 20.29
CA ILE A 274 7.07 4.64 20.31
C ILE A 274 7.63 4.92 18.92
N GLY A 275 8.14 3.90 18.25
CA GLY A 275 8.65 4.05 16.90
C GLY A 275 7.55 4.46 15.90
N ALA A 276 6.33 3.93 16.03
CA ALA A 276 5.19 4.35 15.21
C ALA A 276 4.88 5.85 15.38
N LEU A 277 4.91 6.37 16.61
CA LEU A 277 4.73 7.81 16.87
C LEU A 277 5.82 8.65 16.19
N ILE A 278 7.08 8.22 16.26
CA ILE A 278 8.20 8.92 15.60
C ILE A 278 8.01 8.88 14.07
N VAL A 279 7.59 7.74 13.50
CA VAL A 279 7.29 7.61 12.07
C VAL A 279 6.17 8.57 11.66
N ILE A 280 5.07 8.63 12.42
CA ILE A 280 3.93 9.54 12.15
C ILE A 280 4.37 11.00 12.22
N PHE A 281 5.19 11.35 13.22
CA PHE A 281 5.73 12.71 13.37
C PHE A 281 6.64 13.09 12.19
N GLY A 282 7.57 12.21 11.80
CA GLY A 282 8.43 12.39 10.63
C GLY A 282 7.62 12.56 9.34
N ALA A 283 6.54 11.81 9.22
CA ALA A 283 5.57 11.92 8.15
C ALA A 283 4.85 13.25 8.09
N ALA A 284 4.31 13.70 9.21
CA ALA A 284 3.62 14.97 9.30
C ALA A 284 4.56 16.14 8.98
N LEU A 285 5.83 16.05 9.39
CA LEU A 285 6.87 17.01 9.04
C LEU A 285 7.16 16.96 7.52
N ALA A 286 7.33 15.78 6.93
CA ALA A 286 7.56 15.62 5.50
C ALA A 286 6.39 16.13 4.65
N GLN A 287 5.16 16.11 5.17
CA GLN A 287 3.99 16.70 4.53
C GLN A 287 3.90 18.23 4.67
N GLY A 288 4.80 18.85 5.45
CA GLY A 288 4.78 20.29 5.71
C GLY A 288 3.65 20.76 6.63
N ARG A 289 3.02 19.83 7.41
CA ARG A 289 1.88 20.18 8.28
C ARG A 289 2.21 21.17 9.39
N PHE A 290 3.49 21.31 9.74
CA PHE A 290 3.98 22.23 10.77
C PHE A 290 4.45 23.59 10.20
N LYS A 291 4.33 23.81 8.89
CA LYS A 291 4.72 25.08 8.26
C LYS A 291 3.53 25.99 8.04
N SER A 292 3.75 27.27 8.36
CA SER A 292 2.80 28.34 8.02
C SER A 292 2.63 28.44 6.49
N SER A 293 1.43 28.77 6.04
CA SER A 293 1.10 28.93 4.60
C SER A 293 2.03 29.89 3.84
N LYS A 294 2.75 30.79 4.53
CA LYS A 294 3.76 31.69 3.94
C LYS A 294 5.07 31.00 3.53
N GLN A 295 5.32 29.77 3.94
CA GLN A 295 6.55 29.02 3.60
C GLN A 295 6.30 27.92 2.56
N LEU A 296 5.09 27.78 2.07
CA LEU A 296 4.69 26.78 1.06
C LEU A 296 4.63 27.37 -0.35
N ALA A 297 4.62 28.66 -0.50
CA ALA A 297 4.80 29.41 -1.74
C ALA A 297 6.29 29.61 -2.01
#